data_6e505e96644295da9fe82e98c208a1a4
#
_entry.id   6e505e96644295da9fe82e98c208a1a4
#
_cell.length_a   1.000
_cell.length_b   1.000
_cell.length_c   1.000
_cell.angle_alpha   90.00
_cell.angle_beta   90.00
_cell.angle_gamma   90.00
#
_symmetry.space_group_name_H-M   'P 1'
#
loop_
_entity.id
_entity.type
_entity.pdbx_description
1 polymer ?
#
loop_
_entity_poly.entity_id
_entity_poly.type
_entity_poly.pdbx_seq_one_letter_code
_entity_poly.pdbx_strand_id
1 'polypeptide(L)'
;MLRYMQSECNKNKIEFILKLNGRIQPMINNLIDKDDLETLLADHIRNAIIAVEHSENINRSIMVKLGKTDGEYGLSIYDSGIEFKIETLKNLGKTPSTTHAEEGGTGMGFMNTFETLKKYKASLKIEEIGKPSKDNYTKVISIKFDNQNDYNIKSYRQEEIRKESEQIWEKCGIYMIRTETKQED
;
A
#
# COMPACT_ATOMS: atom_id res chain seq x y z
N MET A 1 0.34 -8.79 -16.65
CA MET A 1 -0.18 -7.75 -15.75
C MET A 1 0.70 -6.48 -15.77
N LEU A 2 1.99 -6.45 -15.36
CA LEU A 2 2.81 -5.24 -15.23
C LEU A 2 2.92 -4.39 -16.51
N ARG A 3 3.05 -5.02 -17.70
CA ARG A 3 3.05 -4.28 -18.98
C ARG A 3 1.75 -3.50 -19.23
N TYR A 4 0.62 -4.07 -18.82
CA TYR A 4 -0.67 -3.39 -18.90
C TYR A 4 -0.69 -2.17 -17.96
N MET A 5 -0.25 -2.32 -16.71
CA MET A 5 -0.18 -1.23 -15.74
C MET A 5 0.76 -0.11 -16.20
N GLN A 6 1.90 -0.45 -16.80
CA GLN A 6 2.79 0.53 -17.42
C GLN A 6 2.11 1.30 -18.54
N SER A 7 1.31 0.61 -19.38
CA SER A 7 0.55 1.27 -20.44
C SER A 7 -0.50 2.25 -19.88
N GLU A 8 -1.19 1.87 -18.80
CA GLU A 8 -2.14 2.75 -18.13
C GLU A 8 -1.45 3.98 -17.52
N CYS A 9 -0.30 3.78 -16.86
CA CYS A 9 0.51 4.89 -16.36
C CYS A 9 0.92 5.86 -17.50
N ASN A 10 1.39 5.33 -18.63
CA ASN A 10 1.80 6.13 -19.77
C ASN A 10 0.63 6.95 -20.35
N LYS A 11 -0.57 6.37 -20.47
CA LYS A 11 -1.77 7.09 -20.94
C LYS A 11 -2.08 8.29 -20.03
N ASN A 12 -1.87 8.14 -18.73
CA ASN A 12 -2.14 9.16 -17.73
C ASN A 12 -0.93 10.08 -17.46
N LYS A 13 0.12 10.00 -18.27
CA LYS A 13 1.36 10.78 -18.12
C LYS A 13 2.00 10.59 -16.73
N ILE A 14 2.00 9.36 -16.23
CA ILE A 14 2.62 8.96 -14.98
C ILE A 14 3.89 8.19 -15.31
N GLU A 15 5.02 8.61 -14.76
CA GLU A 15 6.27 7.86 -14.84
C GLU A 15 6.13 6.54 -14.07
N PHE A 16 6.36 5.40 -14.74
CA PHE A 16 6.30 4.09 -14.10
C PHE A 16 7.69 3.48 -14.02
N ILE A 17 8.16 3.23 -12.80
CA ILE A 17 9.48 2.67 -12.52
C ILE A 17 9.31 1.28 -11.89
N LEU A 18 9.88 0.25 -12.52
CA LEU A 18 9.96 -1.10 -11.96
C LEU A 18 11.38 -1.41 -11.52
N LYS A 19 11.59 -1.69 -10.23
CA LYS A 19 12.87 -2.15 -9.68
C LYS A 19 12.75 -3.59 -9.20
N LEU A 20 13.53 -4.48 -9.80
CA LEU A 20 13.61 -5.88 -9.40
C LEU A 20 14.84 -6.08 -8.52
N ASN A 21 14.64 -6.49 -7.28
CA ASN A 21 15.69 -6.76 -6.31
C ASN A 21 15.99 -8.26 -6.27
N GLY A 22 16.90 -8.71 -7.14
CA GLY A 22 17.27 -10.10 -7.27
C GLY A 22 16.26 -10.96 -8.05
N ARG A 23 16.34 -12.28 -7.85
CA ARG A 23 15.45 -13.24 -8.52
C ARG A 23 14.11 -13.33 -7.80
N ILE A 24 13.01 -13.16 -8.53
CA ILE A 24 11.65 -13.28 -7.99
C ILE A 24 11.11 -14.72 -8.02
N GLN A 25 11.75 -15.60 -8.76
CA GLN A 25 11.29 -17.00 -8.91
C GLN A 25 11.16 -17.74 -7.56
N PRO A 26 12.10 -17.63 -6.61
CA PRO A 26 11.93 -18.25 -5.29
C PRO A 26 10.74 -17.72 -4.52
N MET A 27 10.38 -16.45 -4.68
CA MET A 27 9.20 -15.85 -4.07
C MET A 27 7.91 -16.50 -4.60
N ILE A 28 7.78 -16.62 -5.91
CA ILE A 28 6.60 -17.21 -6.58
C ILE A 28 6.50 -18.72 -6.28
N ASN A 29 7.63 -19.42 -6.21
CA ASN A 29 7.61 -20.86 -5.99
C ASN A 29 7.33 -21.27 -4.55
N ASN A 30 7.66 -20.41 -3.56
CA ASN A 30 7.68 -20.84 -2.16
C ASN A 30 6.86 -19.96 -1.20
N LEU A 31 6.52 -18.73 -1.58
CA LEU A 31 5.96 -17.76 -0.64
C LEU A 31 4.57 -17.24 -1.05
N ILE A 32 4.29 -17.10 -2.33
CA ILE A 32 3.00 -16.59 -2.81
C ILE A 32 2.71 -17.11 -4.22
N ASP A 33 1.48 -17.54 -4.46
CA ASP A 33 1.04 -17.91 -5.80
C ASP A 33 1.13 -16.73 -6.76
N LYS A 34 1.46 -17.01 -8.02
CA LYS A 34 1.63 -15.99 -9.05
C LYS A 34 0.37 -15.13 -9.24
N ASP A 35 -0.80 -15.74 -9.24
CA ASP A 35 -2.06 -15.06 -9.49
C ASP A 35 -2.42 -14.12 -8.32
N ASP A 36 -2.17 -14.54 -7.08
CA ASP A 36 -2.35 -13.70 -5.90
C ASP A 36 -1.36 -12.52 -5.89
N LEU A 37 -0.11 -12.76 -6.28
CA LEU A 37 0.87 -11.68 -6.43
C LEU A 37 0.46 -10.69 -7.53
N GLU A 38 -0.01 -11.18 -8.66
CA GLU A 38 -0.49 -10.32 -9.75
C GLU A 38 -1.71 -9.51 -9.33
N THR A 39 -2.62 -10.09 -8.54
CA THR A 39 -3.79 -9.40 -7.98
C THR A 39 -3.37 -8.30 -7.01
N LEU A 40 -2.49 -8.60 -6.05
CA LEU A 40 -1.95 -7.60 -5.12
C LEU A 40 -1.31 -6.41 -5.86
N LEU A 41 -0.45 -6.71 -6.82
CA LEU A 41 0.22 -5.68 -7.61
C LEU A 41 -0.79 -4.85 -8.41
N ALA A 42 -1.77 -5.50 -9.06
CA ALA A 42 -2.77 -4.81 -9.88
C ALA A 42 -3.64 -3.87 -9.03
N ASP A 43 -4.13 -4.32 -7.88
CA ASP A 43 -4.99 -3.54 -7.01
C ASP A 43 -4.26 -2.30 -6.46
N HIS A 44 -3.04 -2.49 -5.97
CA HIS A 44 -2.29 -1.37 -5.40
C HIS A 44 -1.74 -0.40 -6.44
N ILE A 45 -1.32 -0.88 -7.63
CA ILE A 45 -0.90 0.02 -8.72
C ILE A 45 -2.10 0.81 -9.24
N ARG A 46 -3.28 0.21 -9.39
CA ARG A 46 -4.50 0.92 -9.79
C ARG A 46 -4.85 2.01 -8.79
N ASN A 47 -4.82 1.72 -7.48
CA ASN A 47 -5.04 2.71 -6.44
C ASN A 47 -4.01 3.85 -6.50
N ALA A 48 -2.75 3.54 -6.79
CA ALA A 48 -1.69 4.52 -6.97
C ALA A 48 -1.95 5.42 -8.21
N ILE A 49 -2.37 4.84 -9.34
CA ILE A 49 -2.73 5.62 -10.55
C ILE A 49 -3.83 6.62 -10.21
N ILE A 50 -4.93 6.17 -9.62
CA ILE A 50 -6.05 7.03 -9.23
C ILE A 50 -5.59 8.14 -8.28
N ALA A 51 -4.78 7.81 -7.28
CA ALA A 51 -4.27 8.80 -6.34
C ALA A 51 -3.39 9.86 -7.01
N VAL A 52 -2.55 9.46 -7.98
CA VAL A 52 -1.70 10.39 -8.74
C VAL A 52 -2.53 11.24 -9.71
N GLU A 53 -3.60 10.70 -10.29
CA GLU A 53 -4.51 11.46 -11.15
C GLU A 53 -5.20 12.60 -10.41
N HIS A 54 -5.54 12.40 -9.15
CA HIS A 54 -6.18 13.40 -8.28
C HIS A 54 -5.18 14.33 -7.57
N SER A 55 -3.88 14.16 -7.80
CA SER A 55 -2.84 14.98 -7.18
C SER A 55 -2.49 16.18 -8.05
N GLU A 56 -2.30 17.32 -7.41
CA GLU A 56 -1.71 18.53 -8.05
C GLU A 56 -0.18 18.43 -8.17
N ASN A 57 0.43 17.31 -7.78
CA ASN A 57 1.87 17.13 -7.86
C ASN A 57 2.34 17.11 -9.31
N ILE A 58 3.27 18.02 -9.65
CA ILE A 58 3.85 18.14 -11.00
C ILE A 58 4.63 16.85 -11.35
N ASN A 59 5.31 16.26 -10.37
CA ASN A 59 6.07 15.03 -10.55
C ASN A 59 5.18 13.81 -10.34
N ARG A 60 4.56 13.36 -11.41
CA ARG A 60 3.63 12.23 -11.41
C ARG A 60 4.40 10.94 -11.60
N SER A 61 4.59 10.17 -10.53
CA SER A 61 5.39 8.95 -10.58
C SER A 61 4.86 7.83 -9.70
N ILE A 62 5.05 6.60 -10.16
CA ILE A 62 4.79 5.37 -9.43
C ILE A 62 6.03 4.49 -9.56
N MET A 63 6.58 4.01 -8.43
CA MET A 63 7.68 3.06 -8.41
C MET A 63 7.25 1.78 -7.72
N VAL A 64 7.44 0.67 -8.40
CA VAL A 64 7.24 -0.67 -7.87
C VAL A 64 8.61 -1.30 -7.60
N LYS A 65 8.86 -1.71 -6.36
CA LYS A 65 9.99 -2.56 -6.00
C LYS A 65 9.46 -3.96 -5.74
N LEU A 66 10.08 -4.96 -6.32
CA LEU A 66 9.68 -6.36 -6.17
C LEU A 66 10.92 -7.25 -5.99
N GLY A 67 10.89 -8.13 -5.02
CA GLY A 67 11.98 -9.07 -4.76
C GLY A 67 12.46 -9.04 -3.32
N LYS A 68 13.77 -9.25 -3.10
CA LYS A 68 14.35 -9.41 -1.78
C LYS A 68 14.92 -8.08 -1.26
N THR A 69 14.46 -7.64 -0.08
CA THR A 69 14.97 -6.44 0.59
C THR A 69 15.20 -6.78 2.07
N ASP A 70 16.36 -6.45 2.61
CA ASP A 70 16.74 -6.72 4.02
C ASP A 70 16.57 -8.20 4.42
N GLY A 71 16.88 -9.11 3.49
CA GLY A 71 16.76 -10.54 3.75
C GLY A 71 15.39 -11.15 3.44
N GLU A 72 14.33 -10.37 3.36
CA GLU A 72 12.96 -10.82 3.14
C GLU A 72 12.46 -10.53 1.73
N TYR A 73 11.61 -11.41 1.20
CA TYR A 73 10.89 -11.17 -0.04
C TYR A 73 9.67 -10.29 0.19
N GLY A 74 9.40 -9.42 -0.77
CA GLY A 74 8.24 -8.56 -0.69
C GLY A 74 8.04 -7.70 -1.92
N LEU A 75 7.09 -6.80 -1.81
CA LEU A 75 6.83 -5.75 -2.78
C LEU A 75 6.64 -4.42 -2.07
N SER A 76 6.97 -3.31 -2.74
CA SER A 76 6.66 -1.97 -2.27
C SER A 76 6.21 -1.12 -3.44
N ILE A 77 5.13 -0.38 -3.25
CA ILE A 77 4.56 0.53 -4.25
C ILE A 77 4.59 1.93 -3.67
N TYR A 78 5.37 2.78 -4.31
CA TYR A 78 5.53 4.19 -4.00
C TYR A 78 4.72 4.99 -5.00
N ASP A 79 4.01 6.01 -4.56
CA ASP A 79 3.33 6.93 -5.46
C ASP A 79 3.43 8.39 -4.99
N SER A 80 3.29 9.30 -5.94
CA SER A 80 3.31 10.76 -5.74
C SER A 80 1.89 11.35 -5.64
N GLY A 81 0.91 10.49 -5.38
CA GLY A 81 -0.51 10.86 -5.37
C GLY A 81 -0.97 11.56 -4.10
N ILE A 82 -2.28 11.77 -4.02
CA ILE A 82 -2.93 12.28 -2.82
C ILE A 82 -2.82 11.26 -1.68
N GLU A 83 -2.93 11.74 -0.46
CA GLU A 83 -2.93 10.94 0.75
C GLU A 83 -4.19 10.07 0.87
N PHE A 84 -4.14 9.05 1.73
CA PHE A 84 -5.35 8.33 2.09
C PHE A 84 -6.30 9.24 2.87
N LYS A 85 -7.60 9.09 2.65
CA LYS A 85 -8.57 9.65 3.61
C LYS A 85 -8.38 8.95 4.95
N ILE A 86 -8.42 9.72 6.04
CA ILE A 86 -8.24 9.18 7.41
C ILE A 86 -9.25 8.06 7.67
N GLU A 87 -10.48 8.24 7.23
CA GLU A 87 -11.54 7.24 7.32
C GLU A 87 -11.20 5.93 6.59
N THR A 88 -10.50 6.01 5.46
CA THR A 88 -9.98 4.82 4.75
C THR A 88 -8.95 4.08 5.60
N LEU A 89 -7.98 4.80 6.19
CA LEU A 89 -6.95 4.20 7.04
C LEU A 89 -7.55 3.51 8.28
N LYS A 90 -8.59 4.07 8.89
CA LYS A 90 -9.31 3.48 10.03
C LYS A 90 -10.06 2.20 9.67
N ASN A 91 -10.63 2.15 8.49
CA ASN A 91 -11.48 1.05 8.03
C ASN A 91 -10.74 0.00 7.21
N LEU A 92 -9.42 0.15 7.07
CA LEU A 92 -8.59 -0.80 6.34
C LEU A 92 -8.82 -2.23 6.82
N GLY A 93 -9.19 -3.09 5.89
CA GLY A 93 -9.43 -4.51 6.14
C GLY A 93 -10.70 -4.87 6.93
N LYS A 94 -11.51 -3.89 7.35
CA LYS A 94 -12.74 -4.14 8.14
C LYS A 94 -13.99 -4.19 7.29
N THR A 95 -14.13 -3.21 6.40
CA THR A 95 -15.29 -3.08 5.50
C THR A 95 -14.81 -2.66 4.13
N PRO A 96 -15.50 -3.07 3.05
CA PRO A 96 -15.26 -2.51 1.73
C PRO A 96 -15.41 -0.99 1.80
N SER A 97 -14.34 -0.27 1.54
CA SER A 97 -14.38 1.18 1.47
C SER A 97 -13.66 1.66 0.23
N THR A 98 -14.29 2.55 -0.51
CA THR A 98 -13.68 3.20 -1.64
C THR A 98 -13.96 4.69 -1.60
N THR A 99 -12.95 5.47 -1.91
CA THR A 99 -13.08 6.91 -2.12
C THR A 99 -13.36 7.26 -3.57
N HIS A 100 -13.38 6.25 -4.44
CA HIS A 100 -13.48 6.36 -5.90
C HIS A 100 -14.63 5.51 -6.47
N ALA A 101 -15.76 5.46 -5.76
CA ALA A 101 -16.94 4.68 -6.19
C ALA A 101 -17.44 5.10 -7.58
N GLU A 102 -17.40 6.40 -7.88
CA GLU A 102 -17.81 6.96 -9.17
C GLU A 102 -16.89 6.57 -10.34
N GLU A 103 -15.65 6.16 -10.04
CA GLU A 103 -14.61 5.75 -10.99
C GLU A 103 -14.48 4.23 -11.10
N GLY A 104 -15.47 3.49 -10.59
CA GLY A 104 -15.48 2.02 -10.62
C GLY A 104 -14.67 1.36 -9.49
N GLY A 105 -14.31 2.11 -8.46
CA GLY A 105 -13.69 1.57 -7.26
C GLY A 105 -14.70 0.74 -6.45
N THR A 106 -14.45 -0.56 -6.32
CA THR A 106 -15.34 -1.48 -5.60
C THR A 106 -15.13 -1.46 -4.08
N GLY A 107 -14.07 -0.81 -3.58
CA GLY A 107 -13.64 -0.88 -2.18
C GLY A 107 -13.10 -2.24 -1.75
N MET A 108 -13.02 -3.20 -2.66
CA MET A 108 -12.61 -4.57 -2.38
C MET A 108 -11.09 -4.75 -2.32
N GLY A 109 -10.32 -3.84 -2.91
CA GLY A 109 -8.87 -4.01 -3.07
C GLY A 109 -8.12 -4.26 -1.76
N PHE A 110 -8.38 -3.47 -0.71
CA PHE A 110 -7.77 -3.72 0.60
C PHE A 110 -8.35 -4.95 1.32
N MET A 111 -9.62 -5.29 1.12
CA MET A 111 -10.19 -6.52 1.67
C MET A 111 -9.47 -7.75 1.08
N ASN A 112 -9.36 -7.82 -0.24
CA ASN A 112 -8.62 -8.88 -0.92
C ASN A 112 -7.15 -8.93 -0.46
N THR A 113 -6.53 -7.75 -0.26
CA THR A 113 -5.18 -7.66 0.29
C THR A 113 -5.08 -8.34 1.64
N PHE A 114 -5.96 -8.01 2.60
CA PHE A 114 -5.91 -8.62 3.93
C PHE A 114 -6.16 -10.13 3.93
N GLU A 115 -7.06 -10.63 3.09
CA GLU A 115 -7.25 -12.06 2.89
C GLU A 115 -5.99 -12.74 2.37
N THR A 116 -5.34 -12.14 1.38
CA THR A 116 -4.07 -12.63 0.84
C THR A 116 -2.95 -12.58 1.88
N LEU A 117 -2.81 -11.45 2.62
CA LEU A 117 -1.80 -11.33 3.68
C LEU A 117 -1.99 -12.40 4.76
N LYS A 118 -3.22 -12.66 5.17
CA LYS A 118 -3.54 -13.72 6.13
C LYS A 118 -3.20 -15.11 5.60
N LYS A 119 -3.53 -15.40 4.33
CA LYS A 119 -3.21 -16.66 3.66
C LYS A 119 -1.72 -16.96 3.67
N TYR A 120 -0.90 -15.95 3.41
CA TYR A 120 0.56 -16.08 3.30
C TYR A 120 1.33 -15.63 4.53
N LYS A 121 0.64 -15.28 5.62
CA LYS A 121 1.22 -14.72 6.86
C LYS A 121 2.19 -13.57 6.58
N ALA A 122 1.80 -12.71 5.65
CA ALA A 122 2.58 -11.57 5.21
C ALA A 122 2.28 -10.33 6.04
N SER A 123 3.26 -9.47 6.22
CA SER A 123 3.14 -8.20 6.92
C SER A 123 2.86 -7.05 5.95
N LEU A 124 2.11 -6.04 6.41
CA LEU A 124 1.76 -4.83 5.67
C LEU A 124 2.28 -3.60 6.39
N LYS A 125 2.96 -2.74 5.66
CA LYS A 125 3.34 -1.42 6.14
C LYS A 125 2.83 -0.36 5.18
N ILE A 126 2.09 0.60 5.71
CA ILE A 126 1.65 1.80 4.99
C ILE A 126 2.37 2.99 5.58
N GLU A 127 3.04 3.79 4.76
CA GLU A 127 3.72 5.01 5.20
C GLU A 127 3.23 6.19 4.36
N GLU A 128 2.72 7.22 5.03
CA GLU A 128 2.44 8.53 4.44
C GLU A 128 3.54 9.50 4.86
N ILE A 129 4.15 10.15 3.88
CA ILE A 129 5.30 11.05 4.06
C ILE A 129 4.83 12.52 4.16
N GLY A 130 3.65 12.81 3.66
CA GLY A 130 2.96 14.12 3.70
C GLY A 130 3.48 15.13 2.68
N LYS A 131 4.76 15.45 2.72
CA LYS A 131 5.43 16.21 1.66
C LYS A 131 6.17 15.26 0.75
N PRO A 132 6.28 15.57 -0.54
CA PRO A 132 7.10 14.74 -1.43
C PRO A 132 8.49 14.55 -0.83
N SER A 133 8.92 13.29 -0.72
CA SER A 133 10.30 12.97 -0.33
C SER A 133 11.27 13.51 -1.39
N LYS A 134 12.58 13.37 -1.15
CA LYS A 134 13.60 13.70 -2.16
C LYS A 134 13.35 12.98 -3.49
N ASP A 135 12.66 11.84 -3.44
CA ASP A 135 12.28 11.02 -4.61
C ASP A 135 10.86 11.34 -5.10
N ASN A 136 10.24 12.44 -4.64
CA ASN A 136 8.90 12.91 -5.02
C ASN A 136 7.72 11.98 -4.66
N TYR A 137 7.90 11.00 -3.79
CA TYR A 137 6.80 10.14 -3.34
C TYR A 137 6.12 10.70 -2.08
N THR A 138 4.80 10.61 -2.01
CA THR A 138 3.99 11.04 -0.87
C THR A 138 3.64 9.90 0.05
N LYS A 139 3.60 8.67 -0.47
CA LYS A 139 3.30 7.48 0.33
C LYS A 139 3.92 6.22 -0.24
N VAL A 140 3.96 5.18 0.56
CA VAL A 140 4.38 3.84 0.18
C VAL A 140 3.53 2.77 0.87
N ILE A 141 3.16 1.74 0.12
CA ILE A 141 2.58 0.51 0.61
C ILE A 141 3.62 -0.58 0.44
N SER A 142 4.00 -1.25 1.52
CA SER A 142 4.97 -2.34 1.52
C SER A 142 4.35 -3.61 2.07
N ILE A 143 4.55 -4.73 1.39
CA ILE A 143 4.14 -6.06 1.81
C ILE A 143 5.39 -6.93 1.90
N LYS A 144 5.59 -7.60 3.04
CA LYS A 144 6.69 -8.53 3.28
C LYS A 144 6.16 -9.93 3.56
N PHE A 145 6.75 -10.93 2.95
CA PHE A 145 6.43 -12.34 3.19
C PHE A 145 7.36 -12.89 4.27
N ASP A 146 7.18 -12.39 5.51
CA ASP A 146 8.05 -12.61 6.67
C ASP A 146 7.47 -13.60 7.70
N ASN A 147 6.30 -14.15 7.41
CA ASN A 147 5.58 -15.08 8.29
C ASN A 147 5.17 -14.48 9.66
N GLN A 148 5.08 -13.15 9.78
CA GLN A 148 4.75 -12.45 11.02
C GLN A 148 3.30 -11.96 11.07
N ASN A 149 2.70 -11.64 9.92
CA ASN A 149 1.34 -11.13 9.82
C ASN A 149 1.15 -9.83 10.65
N ASP A 150 2.15 -8.95 10.62
CA ASP A 150 2.15 -7.67 11.32
C ASP A 150 1.63 -6.55 10.40
N TYR A 151 0.81 -5.65 10.96
CA TYR A 151 0.22 -4.55 10.20
C TYR A 151 0.56 -3.22 10.86
N ASN A 152 1.23 -2.34 10.11
CA ASN A 152 1.72 -1.08 10.61
C ASN A 152 1.33 0.08 9.70
N ILE A 153 0.83 1.17 10.29
CA ILE A 153 0.51 2.41 9.59
C ILE A 153 1.34 3.51 10.21
N LYS A 154 2.20 4.15 9.40
CA LYS A 154 2.94 5.36 9.76
C LYS A 154 2.40 6.52 8.94
N SER A 155 1.96 7.57 9.60
CA SER A 155 1.51 8.80 8.94
C SER A 155 1.99 9.99 9.74
N TYR A 156 2.35 11.06 9.08
CA TYR A 156 2.59 12.34 9.75
C TYR A 156 1.31 12.91 10.39
N ARG A 157 0.12 12.37 10.02
CA ARG A 157 -1.20 12.68 10.60
C ARG A 157 -1.60 11.69 11.70
N GLN A 158 -0.63 11.09 12.38
CA GLN A 158 -0.83 9.96 13.29
C GLN A 158 -1.74 10.30 14.48
N GLU A 159 -1.66 11.54 14.99
CA GLU A 159 -2.53 12.00 16.07
C GLU A 159 -4.01 12.12 15.67
N GLU A 160 -4.29 12.53 14.45
CA GLU A 160 -5.65 12.58 13.92
C GLU A 160 -6.20 11.16 13.77
N ILE A 161 -5.40 10.24 13.23
CA ILE A 161 -5.77 8.83 13.09
C ILE A 161 -6.02 8.21 14.46
N ARG A 162 -5.20 8.53 15.49
CA ARG A 162 -5.34 8.00 16.85
C ARG A 162 -6.58 8.51 17.55
N LYS A 163 -6.81 9.82 17.59
CA LYS A 163 -7.97 10.42 18.26
C LYS A 163 -9.30 9.88 17.75
N GLU A 164 -9.34 9.60 16.48
CA GLU A 164 -10.53 9.04 15.86
C GLU A 164 -10.60 7.50 15.98
N SER A 165 -9.48 6.80 16.21
CA SER A 165 -9.43 5.35 16.40
C SER A 165 -9.79 4.93 17.82
N GLU A 166 -9.39 5.67 18.83
CA GLU A 166 -9.67 5.35 20.25
C GLU A 166 -11.16 5.20 20.53
N GLN A 167 -12.03 5.91 19.81
CA GLN A 167 -13.48 5.76 19.91
C GLN A 167 -14.04 4.46 19.32
N ILE A 168 -13.28 3.78 18.47
CA ILE A 168 -13.75 2.58 17.73
C ILE A 168 -13.12 1.30 18.27
N TRP A 169 -11.86 1.34 18.75
CA TRP A 169 -11.08 0.15 19.12
C TRP A 169 -11.52 -0.48 20.45
N GLU A 170 -12.07 0.30 21.38
CA GLU A 170 -12.65 -0.24 22.62
C GLU A 170 -13.81 -1.21 22.39
N LYS A 171 -14.46 -1.15 21.23
CA LYS A 171 -15.62 -1.99 20.91
C LYS A 171 -15.32 -3.30 20.18
N CYS A 172 -14.16 -3.48 19.55
CA CYS A 172 -13.93 -4.59 18.61
C CYS A 172 -12.88 -5.62 18.98
N GLY A 173 -12.04 -5.43 19.98
CA GLY A 173 -11.17 -6.48 20.58
C GLY A 173 -10.22 -7.23 19.63
N ILE A 174 -9.95 -6.74 18.44
CA ILE A 174 -9.17 -7.46 17.42
C ILE A 174 -8.23 -6.50 16.70
N TYR A 175 -6.93 -6.85 16.71
CA TYR A 175 -5.78 -6.25 16.01
C TYR A 175 -5.13 -5.01 16.65
N MET A 176 -3.95 -5.21 17.21
CA MET A 176 -3.05 -4.12 17.59
C MET A 176 -2.39 -3.52 16.35
N ILE A 177 -2.79 -2.32 15.98
CA ILE A 177 -1.97 -1.45 15.13
C ILE A 177 -0.95 -0.80 16.06
N ARG A 178 0.32 -1.19 15.95
CA ARG A 178 1.41 -0.49 16.64
C ARG A 178 1.67 0.84 15.93
N THR A 179 1.31 1.92 16.59
CA THR A 179 1.73 3.26 16.18
C THR A 179 3.09 3.55 16.82
N GLU A 180 4.16 3.58 16.04
CA GLU A 180 5.46 4.05 16.52
C GLU A 180 5.47 5.59 16.52
N THR A 181 5.45 6.20 17.70
CA THR A 181 5.74 7.63 17.86
C THR A 181 7.24 7.85 17.64
N LYS A 182 7.63 8.73 16.71
CA LYS A 182 8.96 9.30 16.72
C LYS A 182 9.07 10.16 17.99
N GLN A 183 9.93 9.78 18.93
CA GLN A 183 10.51 10.74 19.86
C GLN A 183 11.47 11.60 19.03
N GLU A 184 11.18 12.87 18.95
CA GLU A 184 12.14 13.89 18.52
C GLU A 184 13.07 14.11 19.72
N ASP A 185 14.34 13.75 19.56
CA ASP A 185 15.48 14.25 20.32
C ASP A 185 16.11 15.43 19.55
#